data_aa8728f27edd6cbb38e2ca02ee998d62
#
_entry.id   aa8728f27edd6cbb38e2ca02ee998d62
#
_cell.length_a   1.000
_cell.length_b   1.000
_cell.length_c   1.000
_cell.angle_alpha   90.00
_cell.angle_beta   90.00
_cell.angle_gamma   90.00
#
_symmetry.space_group_name_H-M   'P 1'
#
loop_
_entity.id
_entity.type
_entity.pdbx_description
1 polymer ?
#
loop_
_entity_poly.entity_id
_entity_poly.type
_entity_poly.pdbx_seq_one_letter_code
_entity_poly.pdbx_strand_id
1 'polypeptide(L)' 'MVNTVNYYRYTGKDVPSQNLKHNQLVMLLNIIDGKVKLQNVRTKQIQYVSVELFDKYFKEVSNKYYL' A
#
# COMPACT_ATOMS: atom_id res chain seq x y z
N MET A 1 -4.13 -24.37 1.84
CA MET A 1 -4.04 -23.23 0.93
C MET A 1 -3.60 -21.97 1.61
N VAL A 2 -2.65 -21.30 1.06
CA VAL A 2 -2.09 -20.11 1.65
C VAL A 2 -2.74 -18.87 1.04
N ASN A 3 -3.28 -18.03 1.90
CA ASN A 3 -3.75 -16.72 1.48
C ASN A 3 -2.55 -15.81 1.32
N THR A 4 -2.34 -15.36 0.11
CA THR A 4 -1.28 -14.39 -0.12
C THR A 4 -1.87 -13.02 0.03
N VAL A 5 -1.45 -12.33 1.06
CA VAL A 5 -1.79 -10.92 1.25
C VAL A 5 -0.54 -10.12 0.92
N ASN A 6 -0.69 -9.19 0.01
CA ASN A 6 0.44 -8.38 -0.44
C ASN A 6 0.52 -7.10 0.37
N TYR A 7 1.55 -7.01 1.17
CA TYR A 7 1.81 -5.82 1.98
C TYR A 7 2.89 -4.98 1.30
N TYR A 8 2.71 -3.67 1.38
CA TYR A 8 3.65 -2.73 0.80
C TYR A 8 3.93 -1.61 1.78
N ARG A 9 5.11 -1.02 1.65
CA ARG A 9 5.51 0.10 2.49
C ARG A 9 5.75 1.31 1.62
N TYR A 10 5.17 2.43 2.02
CA TYR A 10 5.35 3.69 1.30
C TYR A 10 6.74 4.24 1.60
N THR A 11 7.53 4.49 0.56
CA THR A 11 8.90 4.97 0.72
C THR A 11 9.07 6.43 0.34
N GLY A 12 8.02 7.09 -0.10
CA GLY A 12 8.09 8.50 -0.47
C GLY A 12 7.99 9.43 0.72
N LYS A 13 7.93 10.71 0.42
CA LYS A 13 7.79 11.74 1.45
C LYS A 13 6.34 11.80 1.95
N ASP A 14 6.17 12.34 3.15
CA ASP A 14 4.84 12.58 3.68
C ASP A 14 4.06 13.51 2.75
N VAL A 15 2.86 13.11 2.39
CA VAL A 15 1.94 13.93 1.62
C VAL A 15 0.60 13.93 2.35
N PRO A 16 0.42 14.81 3.34
CA PRO A 16 -0.79 14.79 4.17
C PRO A 16 -2.08 14.94 3.38
N SER A 17 -2.06 15.71 2.30
CA SER A 17 -3.24 15.91 1.47
C SER A 17 -3.70 14.63 0.78
N GLN A 18 -2.84 13.62 0.69
CA GLN A 18 -3.16 12.34 0.07
C GLN A 18 -3.09 11.19 1.08
N ASN A 19 -3.02 11.52 2.35
CA ASN A 19 -2.92 10.52 3.42
C ASN A 19 -1.74 9.56 3.23
N LEU A 20 -0.64 10.07 2.70
CA LEU A 20 0.56 9.27 2.50
C LEU A 20 1.59 9.69 3.54
N LYS A 21 2.06 8.73 4.29
CA LYS A 21 3.05 8.94 5.32
C LYS A 21 4.22 8.00 5.11
N HIS A 22 5.42 8.52 5.23
CA HIS A 22 6.63 7.73 5.05
C HIS A 22 6.63 6.51 5.97
N ASN A 23 6.97 5.35 5.42
CA ASN A 23 6.99 4.06 6.13
C ASN A 23 5.60 3.51 6.47
N GLN A 24 4.55 4.11 5.95
CA GLN A 24 3.20 3.60 6.14
C GLN A 24 3.07 2.20 5.53
N LEU A 25 2.49 1.29 6.29
CA LEU A 25 2.25 -0.07 5.82
C LEU A 25 0.83 -0.16 5.25
N VAL A 26 0.72 -0.65 4.03
CA VAL A 26 -0.58 -0.79 3.35
C VAL A 26 -0.72 -2.19 2.81
N MET A 27 -1.96 -2.57 2.58
CA MET A 27 -2.32 -3.84 1.97
C MET A 27 -2.91 -3.56 0.60
N LEU A 28 -2.43 -4.26 -0.42
CA LEU A 28 -2.97 -4.13 -1.76
C LEU A 28 -4.28 -4.88 -1.84
N LEU A 29 -5.36 -4.18 -2.19
CA LEU A 29 -6.67 -4.81 -2.30
C LEU A 29 -7.02 -5.11 -3.75
N ASN A 30 -6.81 -4.16 -4.64
CA ASN A 30 -7.20 -4.34 -6.04
C ASN A 30 -6.53 -3.29 -6.91
N ILE A 31 -6.53 -3.54 -8.23
CA ILE A 31 -6.08 -2.57 -9.21
C ILE A 31 -7.21 -2.42 -10.22
N ILE A 32 -7.76 -1.23 -10.33
CA ILE A 32 -8.91 -0.96 -11.19
C ILE A 32 -8.68 0.33 -11.96
N ASP A 33 -8.79 0.27 -13.28
CA ASP A 33 -8.72 1.44 -14.15
C ASP A 33 -7.48 2.30 -13.90
N GLY A 34 -6.33 1.66 -13.78
CA GLY A 34 -5.07 2.38 -13.58
C GLY A 34 -4.90 2.95 -12.19
N LYS A 35 -5.75 2.56 -11.25
CA LYS A 35 -5.65 2.97 -9.86
C LYS A 35 -5.49 1.77 -8.96
N VAL A 36 -4.66 1.94 -7.94
CA VAL A 36 -4.38 0.89 -6.97
C VAL A 36 -5.17 1.18 -5.70
N LYS A 37 -6.00 0.24 -5.31
CA LYS A 37 -6.79 0.35 -4.08
C LYS A 37 -5.99 -0.24 -2.94
N LEU A 38 -5.72 0.58 -1.94
CA LEU A 38 -4.91 0.21 -0.79
C LEU A 38 -5.68 0.40 0.50
N GLN A 39 -5.32 -0.39 1.49
CA GLN A 39 -5.87 -0.21 2.83
C GLN A 39 -4.72 -0.01 3.80
N ASN A 40 -4.80 1.06 4.59
CA ASN A 40 -3.82 1.29 5.65
C ASN A 40 -4.02 0.20 6.71
N VAL A 41 -2.95 -0.55 6.99
CA VAL A 41 -3.05 -1.69 7.90
C VAL A 41 -3.42 -1.23 9.31
N ARG A 42 -2.94 -0.06 9.70
CA ARG A 42 -3.11 0.43 11.05
C ARG A 42 -4.48 1.09 11.28
N THR A 43 -4.89 1.93 10.34
CA THR A 43 -6.13 2.69 10.51
C THR A 43 -7.33 2.08 9.81
N LYS A 44 -7.09 1.10 8.92
CA LYS A 44 -8.11 0.47 8.09
C LYS A 44 -8.69 1.40 7.02
N GLN A 45 -8.13 2.57 6.87
CA GLN A 45 -8.59 3.52 5.86
C GLN A 45 -8.26 3.04 4.45
N ILE A 46 -9.21 3.23 3.54
CA ILE A 46 -9.03 2.89 2.13
C ILE A 46 -8.54 4.12 1.38
N GLN A 47 -7.59 3.93 0.49
CA GLN A 47 -7.11 5.01 -0.36
C GLN A 47 -6.77 4.49 -1.74
N TYR A 48 -6.76 5.39 -2.71
CA TYR A 48 -6.44 5.06 -4.09
C TYR A 48 -5.25 5.87 -4.53
N VAL A 49 -4.31 5.22 -5.21
CA VAL A 49 -3.16 5.90 -5.79
C VAL A 49 -3.03 5.46 -7.24
N SER A 50 -2.37 6.26 -8.05
CA SER A 50 -2.11 5.85 -9.43
C SER A 50 -1.13 4.68 -9.47
N VAL A 51 -1.22 3.88 -10.52
CA VAL A 51 -0.27 2.78 -10.70
C VAL A 51 1.15 3.30 -10.74
N GLU A 52 1.36 4.44 -11.38
CA GLU A 52 2.69 5.02 -11.49
C GLU A 52 3.27 5.41 -10.14
N LEU A 53 2.46 6.02 -9.30
CA LEU A 53 2.90 6.39 -7.96
C LEU A 53 3.15 5.15 -7.11
N PHE A 54 2.29 4.15 -7.24
CA PHE A 54 2.44 2.90 -6.52
C PHE A 54 3.75 2.21 -6.91
N ASP A 55 4.00 2.14 -8.19
CA ASP A 55 5.19 1.48 -8.73
C ASP A 55 6.47 2.17 -8.26
N LYS A 56 6.43 3.48 -8.14
CA LYS A 56 7.59 4.29 -7.83
C LYS A 56 7.91 4.35 -6.34
N TYR A 57 6.89 4.43 -5.50
CA TYR A 57 7.08 4.73 -4.09
C TYR A 57 6.68 3.64 -3.11
N PHE A 58 6.11 2.55 -3.59
CA PHE A 58 5.71 1.47 -2.69
C PHE A 58 6.58 0.25 -2.94
N LYS A 59 7.08 -0.35 -1.87
CA LYS A 59 7.91 -1.55 -1.96
C LYS A 59 7.25 -2.70 -1.24
N GLU A 60 7.29 -3.86 -1.87
CA GLU A 60 6.71 -5.06 -1.29
C GLU A 60 7.43 -5.47 -0.03
N VAL A 61 6.66 -5.86 0.98
CA VAL A 61 7.19 -6.33 2.25
C VAL A 61 6.98 -7.82 2.32
N SER A 62 8.01 -8.54 2.78
CA SER A 62 7.93 -9.98 2.87
C SER A 62 6.85 -10.40 3.87
N ASN A 63 6.01 -11.36 3.46
CA ASN A 63 4.93 -11.83 4.30
C ASN A 63 5.40 -12.69 5.46
N LYS A 64 6.60 -13.20 5.41
CA LYS A 64 7.06 -14.12 6.46
C LYS A 64 7.20 -13.47 7.82
N TYR A 65 7.18 -12.16 7.88
CA TYR A 65 7.25 -11.46 9.16
C TYR A 65 5.90 -11.34 9.85
N TYR A 66 4.84 -11.84 9.22
CA TYR A 66 3.48 -11.68 9.74
C TYR A 66 2.80 -13.02 10.02
N LEU A 67 3.59 -14.04 10.08
CA LEU A 67 3.06 -15.38 10.37
C LEU A 67 3.01 -15.67 11.86
#